data_e796355a8c2888ed6f8f226f29d0f653
#
_entry.id   e796355a8c2888ed6f8f226f29d0f653
#
_cell.length_a   1.000
_cell.length_b   1.000
_cell.length_c   1.000
_cell.angle_alpha   90.00
_cell.angle_beta   90.00
_cell.angle_gamma   90.00
#
_symmetry.space_group_name_H-M   'P 1'
#
loop_
_entity.id
_entity.type
_entity.pdbx_description
1 polymer ?
#
loop_
_entity_poly.entity_id
_entity_poly.type
_entity_poly.pdbx_seq_one_letter_code
_entity_poly.pdbx_strand_id
1 'polypeptide(L)'
;PTVPLAGGRQYALAPSLAPLMPIFNAGKMAVMLNVGTLVQPTTKAQYQARTVQLPPKLLSHNDQQSYWQSSSPEGAASGWGGRIGDLLQSGNNNPSLTCMNPAGNAVFLSGQSAVQFSTTSNGPIALNARTSLQGSTAAATLLRSLISNPVNHMLETEHAKVGKRALDLFDL
;
A
#
# COMPACT_ATOMS: atom_id res chain seq x y z
N PRO A 1 9.37 24.90 18.69
CA PRO A 1 8.94 24.85 20.07
C PRO A 1 9.18 23.47 20.62
N THR A 2 9.82 23.40 21.76
CA THR A 2 10.07 22.20 22.51
C THR A 2 9.02 22.11 23.61
N VAL A 3 8.29 21.00 23.69
CA VAL A 3 7.42 20.72 24.83
C VAL A 3 8.20 19.82 25.78
N PRO A 4 8.46 20.23 27.01
CA PRO A 4 9.08 19.36 27.99
C PRO A 4 8.20 18.15 28.28
N LEU A 5 8.76 16.95 28.15
CA LEU A 5 8.11 15.71 28.53
C LEU A 5 8.55 15.26 29.93
N ALA A 6 7.82 14.29 30.48
CA ALA A 6 8.20 13.66 31.74
C ALA A 6 9.66 13.20 31.71
N GLY A 7 10.43 13.52 32.76
CA GLY A 7 11.87 13.23 32.84
C GLY A 7 12.76 14.27 32.15
N GLY A 8 12.25 15.46 31.83
CA GLY A 8 13.04 16.58 31.29
C GLY A 8 13.48 16.40 29.83
N ARG A 9 12.95 15.39 29.13
CA ARG A 9 13.25 15.17 27.71
C ARG A 9 12.59 16.25 26.86
N GLN A 10 13.32 16.73 25.86
CA GLN A 10 12.85 17.73 24.90
C GLN A 10 12.83 17.16 23.51
N TYR A 11 11.79 17.48 22.76
CA TYR A 11 11.61 17.11 21.37
C TYR A 11 11.25 18.35 20.54
N ALA A 12 11.68 18.35 19.30
CA ALA A 12 11.32 19.39 18.35
C ALA A 12 10.87 18.75 17.04
N LEU A 13 9.93 19.39 16.36
CA LEU A 13 9.59 19.02 14.98
C LEU A 13 10.73 19.43 14.05
N ALA A 14 10.96 18.64 13.00
CA ALA A 14 11.90 19.00 11.95
C ALA A 14 11.52 20.36 11.33
N PRO A 15 12.50 21.19 10.88
CA PRO A 15 12.20 22.49 10.27
C PRO A 15 11.20 22.40 9.10
N SER A 16 11.24 21.35 8.31
CA SER A 16 10.30 21.10 7.21
C SER A 16 8.85 20.93 7.67
N LEU A 17 8.59 20.62 8.94
CA LEU A 17 7.26 20.47 9.53
C LEU A 17 6.79 21.77 10.24
N ALA A 18 7.52 22.87 10.11
CA ALA A 18 7.11 24.16 10.70
C ALA A 18 5.68 24.60 10.34
N PRO A 19 5.16 24.35 9.11
CA PRO A 19 3.76 24.67 8.79
C PRO A 19 2.71 23.94 9.64
N LEU A 20 3.07 22.83 10.30
CA LEU A 20 2.17 22.10 11.20
C LEU A 20 2.10 22.68 12.61
N MET A 21 3.01 23.60 12.96
CA MET A 21 3.07 24.20 14.31
C MET A 21 1.79 24.90 14.76
N PRO A 22 1.07 25.67 13.91
CA PRO A 22 -0.19 26.26 14.31
C PRO A 22 -1.25 25.22 14.75
N ILE A 23 -1.29 24.04 14.06
CA ILE A 23 -2.20 22.94 14.37
C ILE A 23 -1.84 22.33 15.73
N PHE A 24 -0.54 22.10 15.97
CA PHE A 24 -0.04 21.59 17.24
C PHE A 24 -0.35 22.57 18.39
N ASN A 25 -0.03 23.84 18.23
CA ASN A 25 -0.26 24.88 19.25
C ASN A 25 -1.76 25.09 19.56
N ALA A 26 -2.64 24.84 18.58
CA ALA A 26 -4.09 24.85 18.77
C ALA A 26 -4.63 23.58 19.47
N GLY A 27 -3.77 22.64 19.89
CA GLY A 27 -4.18 21.38 20.53
C GLY A 27 -4.88 20.38 19.61
N LYS A 28 -4.80 20.57 18.28
CA LYS A 28 -5.47 19.73 17.27
C LYS A 28 -4.55 18.68 16.64
N MET A 29 -3.32 18.56 17.13
CA MET A 29 -2.33 17.60 16.66
C MET A 29 -1.57 16.99 17.84
N ALA A 30 -1.39 15.66 17.79
CA ALA A 30 -0.52 14.92 18.70
C ALA A 30 0.65 14.32 17.93
N VAL A 31 1.81 14.23 18.58
CA VAL A 31 2.99 13.57 18.03
C VAL A 31 3.24 12.29 18.81
N MET A 32 3.17 11.14 18.13
CA MET A 32 3.53 9.84 18.69
C MET A 32 5.01 9.58 18.45
N LEU A 33 5.76 9.36 19.52
CA LEU A 33 7.19 9.06 19.46
C LEU A 33 7.43 7.55 19.68
N ASN A 34 8.58 7.09 19.17
CA ASN A 34 9.04 5.70 19.35
C ASN A 34 8.04 4.65 18.82
N VAL A 35 7.30 4.98 17.76
CA VAL A 35 6.45 4.01 17.06
C VAL A 35 7.34 3.09 16.22
N GLY A 36 7.20 1.80 16.39
CA GLY A 36 8.01 0.81 15.69
C GLY A 36 7.35 -0.56 15.65
N THR A 37 8.07 -1.56 15.16
CA THR A 37 7.59 -2.92 14.98
C THR A 37 7.81 -3.83 16.21
N LEU A 38 8.34 -3.30 17.31
CA LEU A 38 8.54 -4.07 18.54
C LEU A 38 7.20 -4.55 19.12
N VAL A 39 7.16 -5.79 19.59
CA VAL A 39 5.98 -6.38 20.23
C VAL A 39 5.67 -5.72 21.57
N GLN A 40 6.71 -5.27 22.28
CA GLN A 40 6.63 -4.56 23.56
C GLN A 40 7.83 -3.63 23.73
N PRO A 41 7.75 -2.62 24.62
CA PRO A 41 8.91 -1.78 24.95
C PRO A 41 10.09 -2.65 25.39
N THR A 42 11.22 -2.49 24.73
CA THR A 42 12.38 -3.38 24.89
C THR A 42 13.64 -2.56 25.12
N THR A 43 14.36 -2.86 26.20
CA THR A 43 15.68 -2.28 26.48
C THR A 43 16.77 -3.03 25.70
N LYS A 44 17.96 -2.38 25.53
CA LYS A 44 19.11 -3.01 24.91
C LYS A 44 19.53 -4.30 25.64
N ALA A 45 19.50 -4.29 26.97
CA ALA A 45 19.84 -5.46 27.78
C ALA A 45 18.86 -6.63 27.53
N GLN A 46 17.55 -6.37 27.49
CA GLN A 46 16.54 -7.37 27.17
C GLN A 46 16.70 -7.94 25.76
N TYR A 47 17.01 -7.07 24.78
CA TYR A 47 17.29 -7.49 23.42
C TYR A 47 18.51 -8.43 23.35
N GLN A 48 19.61 -8.05 24.00
CA GLN A 48 20.84 -8.85 24.02
C GLN A 48 20.67 -10.18 24.75
N ALA A 49 19.97 -10.17 25.87
CA ALA A 49 19.68 -11.36 26.67
C ALA A 49 18.52 -12.23 26.10
N ARG A 50 17.81 -11.75 25.06
CA ARG A 50 16.63 -12.41 24.47
C ARG A 50 15.57 -12.79 25.49
N THR A 51 15.34 -11.94 26.49
CA THR A 51 14.39 -12.18 27.59
C THR A 51 12.98 -11.69 27.27
N VAL A 52 12.76 -11.10 26.11
CA VAL A 52 11.48 -10.58 25.64
C VAL A 52 11.18 -11.10 24.24
N GLN A 53 9.89 -11.17 23.89
CA GLN A 53 9.48 -11.52 22.54
C GLN A 53 9.84 -10.39 21.57
N LEU A 54 10.56 -10.75 20.55
CA LEU A 54 10.96 -9.85 19.46
C LEU A 54 10.19 -10.20 18.18
N PRO A 55 9.93 -9.23 17.30
CA PRO A 55 9.42 -9.53 15.98
C PRO A 55 10.44 -10.39 15.21
N PRO A 56 9.98 -11.34 14.39
CA PRO A 56 10.87 -12.13 13.55
C PRO A 56 11.76 -11.23 12.68
N LYS A 57 13.01 -11.63 12.50
CA LYS A 57 13.98 -10.95 11.64
C LYS A 57 14.11 -9.44 11.92
N LEU A 58 14.00 -9.04 13.19
CA LEU A 58 14.23 -7.65 13.63
C LEU A 58 15.56 -7.14 13.03
N LEU A 59 15.57 -5.90 12.53
CA LEU A 59 16.66 -5.22 11.80
C LEU A 59 16.83 -5.65 10.33
N SER A 60 16.06 -6.60 9.83
CA SER A 60 15.93 -6.81 8.39
C SER A 60 15.05 -5.71 7.78
N HIS A 61 15.54 -4.97 6.79
CA HIS A 61 14.82 -3.86 6.18
C HIS A 61 13.50 -4.31 5.53
N ASN A 62 13.54 -5.38 4.75
CA ASN A 62 12.35 -5.89 4.04
C ASN A 62 11.29 -6.40 5.02
N ASP A 63 11.72 -7.15 6.05
CA ASP A 63 10.79 -7.65 7.06
C ASP A 63 10.16 -6.52 7.86
N GLN A 64 10.92 -5.48 8.23
CA GLN A 64 10.37 -4.33 8.94
C GLN A 64 9.40 -3.53 8.07
N GLN A 65 9.69 -3.34 6.79
CA GLN A 65 8.74 -2.72 5.85
C GLN A 65 7.46 -3.53 5.74
N SER A 66 7.58 -4.87 5.67
CA SER A 66 6.42 -5.76 5.65
C SER A 66 5.60 -5.64 6.94
N TYR A 67 6.25 -5.61 8.10
CA TYR A 67 5.57 -5.42 9.38
C TYR A 67 4.77 -4.12 9.46
N TRP A 68 5.32 -3.01 8.98
CA TRP A 68 4.61 -1.74 8.91
C TRP A 68 3.37 -1.80 8.02
N GLN A 69 3.43 -2.57 6.94
CA GLN A 69 2.39 -2.66 5.93
C GLN A 69 1.33 -3.73 6.23
N SER A 70 1.71 -4.80 6.91
CA SER A 70 0.87 -6.00 7.04
C SER A 70 0.73 -6.55 8.46
N SER A 71 1.55 -6.10 9.42
CA SER A 71 1.74 -6.69 10.74
C SER A 71 2.33 -8.11 10.68
N SER A 72 3.03 -8.45 9.60
CA SER A 72 3.63 -9.76 9.35
C SER A 72 5.01 -9.61 8.68
N PRO A 73 5.91 -10.60 8.79
CA PRO A 73 7.19 -10.57 8.10
C PRO A 73 7.02 -10.62 6.58
N GLU A 74 8.12 -10.52 5.85
CA GLU A 74 8.15 -10.65 4.39
C GLU A 74 7.43 -11.91 3.91
N GLY A 75 6.67 -11.79 2.82
CA GLY A 75 5.80 -12.84 2.28
C GLY A 75 4.33 -12.74 2.71
N ALA A 76 3.94 -11.68 3.42
CA ALA A 76 2.54 -11.41 3.74
C ALA A 76 1.70 -11.26 2.46
N ALA A 77 0.55 -11.93 2.41
CA ALA A 77 -0.37 -11.88 1.27
C ALA A 77 -1.27 -10.63 1.29
N SER A 78 -1.50 -10.02 2.45
CA SER A 78 -2.38 -8.84 2.58
C SER A 78 -1.81 -7.82 3.57
N GLY A 79 -2.06 -6.55 3.29
CA GLY A 79 -1.73 -5.42 4.15
C GLY A 79 -2.95 -4.87 4.89
N TRP A 80 -2.70 -4.05 5.93
CA TRP A 80 -3.81 -3.49 6.72
C TRP A 80 -4.63 -2.46 5.93
N GLY A 81 -4.03 -1.73 4.98
CA GLY A 81 -4.76 -0.84 4.08
C GLY A 81 -5.66 -1.61 3.11
N GLY A 82 -5.19 -2.76 2.59
CA GLY A 82 -6.00 -3.65 1.76
C GLY A 82 -7.16 -4.29 2.52
N ARG A 83 -6.96 -4.67 3.80
CA ARG A 83 -8.04 -5.15 4.66
C ARG A 83 -9.12 -4.09 4.94
N ILE A 84 -8.73 -2.81 5.03
CA ILE A 84 -9.69 -1.69 5.05
C ILE A 84 -10.42 -1.61 3.70
N GLY A 85 -9.69 -1.76 2.59
CA GLY A 85 -10.26 -1.83 1.25
C GLY A 85 -11.31 -2.92 1.10
N ASP A 86 -11.08 -4.13 1.64
CA ASP A 86 -12.04 -5.23 1.64
C ASP A 86 -13.39 -4.84 2.29
N LEU A 87 -13.35 -4.02 3.34
CA LEU A 87 -14.55 -3.55 4.02
C LEU A 87 -15.29 -2.43 3.27
N LEU A 88 -14.58 -1.61 2.51
CA LEU A 88 -15.13 -0.41 1.89
C LEU A 88 -15.48 -0.58 0.41
N GLN A 89 -14.94 -1.59 -0.28
CA GLN A 89 -15.09 -1.73 -1.73
C GLN A 89 -16.54 -1.87 -2.19
N SER A 90 -17.42 -2.49 -1.38
CA SER A 90 -18.84 -2.67 -1.72
C SER A 90 -19.63 -1.36 -1.70
N GLY A 91 -19.17 -0.35 -0.98
CA GLY A 91 -19.76 0.99 -0.94
C GLY A 91 -19.22 1.93 -2.01
N ASN A 92 -18.21 1.52 -2.79
CA ASN A 92 -17.60 2.32 -3.83
C ASN A 92 -18.28 2.05 -5.19
N ASN A 93 -18.67 3.10 -5.91
CA ASN A 93 -19.25 2.98 -7.25
C ASN A 93 -18.33 2.22 -8.22
N ASN A 94 -17.02 2.32 -8.04
CA ASN A 94 -16.05 1.50 -8.76
C ASN A 94 -15.13 0.79 -7.78
N PRO A 95 -15.41 -0.48 -7.41
CA PRO A 95 -14.62 -1.24 -6.46
C PRO A 95 -13.14 -1.35 -6.81
N SER A 96 -12.80 -1.35 -8.11
CA SER A 96 -11.40 -1.41 -8.58
C SER A 96 -10.57 -0.18 -8.22
N LEU A 97 -11.21 0.96 -7.92
CA LEU A 97 -10.55 2.20 -7.50
C LEU A 97 -10.48 2.36 -5.98
N THR A 98 -10.92 1.39 -5.20
CA THR A 98 -10.89 1.46 -3.73
C THR A 98 -9.47 1.51 -3.19
N CYS A 99 -8.55 0.76 -3.78
CA CYS A 99 -7.13 0.71 -3.38
C CYS A 99 -6.25 1.18 -4.56
N MET A 100 -5.86 2.44 -4.57
CA MET A 100 -5.02 3.03 -5.63
C MET A 100 -3.60 3.25 -5.13
N ASN A 101 -2.61 2.86 -5.93
CA ASN A 101 -1.19 2.97 -5.60
C ASN A 101 -0.39 3.64 -6.73
N PRO A 102 0.00 4.91 -6.59
CA PRO A 102 0.82 5.61 -7.58
C PRO A 102 2.33 5.35 -7.43
N ALA A 103 2.76 4.66 -6.37
CA ALA A 103 4.17 4.46 -6.03
C ALA A 103 4.70 3.05 -6.35
N GLY A 104 3.93 2.23 -7.05
CA GLY A 104 4.27 0.85 -7.38
C GLY A 104 3.61 -0.18 -6.46
N ASN A 105 3.99 -1.44 -6.61
CA ASN A 105 3.35 -2.54 -5.88
C ASN A 105 3.83 -2.60 -4.42
N ALA A 106 2.90 -2.61 -3.47
CA ALA A 106 3.19 -2.75 -2.04
C ALA A 106 2.13 -3.62 -1.36
N VAL A 107 2.54 -4.47 -0.41
CA VAL A 107 1.59 -5.33 0.32
C VAL A 107 0.55 -4.53 1.11
N PHE A 108 0.86 -3.28 1.48
CA PHE A 108 -0.01 -2.40 2.25
C PHE A 108 -1.46 -2.34 1.71
N LEU A 109 -1.63 -2.18 0.39
CA LEU A 109 -2.95 -2.04 -0.25
C LEU A 109 -3.51 -3.36 -0.80
N SER A 110 -2.83 -4.49 -0.58
CA SER A 110 -3.35 -5.81 -0.99
C SER A 110 -4.33 -6.31 0.06
N GLY A 111 -5.59 -6.50 -0.31
CA GLY A 111 -6.63 -7.12 0.50
C GLY A 111 -6.77 -8.62 0.20
N GLN A 112 -7.79 -9.25 0.78
CA GLN A 112 -8.22 -10.60 0.41
C GLN A 112 -9.05 -10.58 -0.88
N SER A 113 -9.89 -9.59 -1.04
CA SER A 113 -10.73 -9.35 -2.22
C SER A 113 -10.40 -8.04 -2.92
N ALA A 114 -10.04 -6.99 -2.15
CA ALA A 114 -9.58 -5.73 -2.70
C ALA A 114 -8.19 -5.88 -3.31
N VAL A 115 -8.11 -5.67 -4.60
CA VAL A 115 -6.86 -5.71 -5.36
C VAL A 115 -6.42 -4.28 -5.65
N GLN A 116 -5.17 -3.95 -5.31
CA GLN A 116 -4.65 -2.62 -5.59
C GLN A 116 -4.60 -2.36 -7.11
N PHE A 117 -4.94 -1.14 -7.49
CA PHE A 117 -4.77 -0.60 -8.83
C PHE A 117 -3.53 0.29 -8.87
N SER A 118 -2.52 -0.14 -9.63
CA SER A 118 -1.30 0.66 -9.82
C SER A 118 -1.52 1.70 -10.92
N THR A 119 -1.18 2.94 -10.62
CA THR A 119 -1.26 4.07 -11.53
C THR A 119 0.07 4.83 -11.53
N THR A 120 0.20 5.84 -12.34
CA THR A 120 1.33 6.78 -12.33
C THR A 120 0.84 8.18 -11.98
N SER A 121 1.77 9.13 -11.79
CA SER A 121 1.42 10.55 -11.62
C SER A 121 0.66 11.13 -12.82
N ASN A 122 0.74 10.46 -13.98
CA ASN A 122 0.06 10.85 -15.23
C ASN A 122 -1.24 10.06 -15.46
N GLY A 123 -1.69 9.29 -14.47
CA GLY A 123 -2.89 8.46 -14.56
C GLY A 123 -2.60 6.98 -14.82
N PRO A 124 -3.62 6.23 -15.24
CA PRO A 124 -3.50 4.80 -15.54
C PRO A 124 -2.47 4.51 -16.61
N ILE A 125 -1.79 3.37 -16.51
CA ILE A 125 -0.84 2.93 -17.53
C ILE A 125 -1.62 2.50 -18.77
N ALA A 126 -1.45 3.22 -19.88
CA ALA A 126 -2.10 2.89 -21.14
C ALA A 126 -1.58 1.59 -21.72
N LEU A 127 -2.48 0.70 -22.11
CA LEU A 127 -2.13 -0.44 -22.94
C LEU A 127 -1.98 0.03 -24.41
N ASN A 128 -0.81 -0.22 -24.99
CA ASN A 128 -0.58 0.07 -26.41
C ASN A 128 -1.55 -0.74 -27.28
N ALA A 129 -1.84 -0.21 -28.47
CA ALA A 129 -2.76 -0.85 -29.43
C ALA A 129 -4.20 -1.05 -28.93
N ARG A 130 -4.64 -0.28 -27.93
CA ARG A 130 -5.97 -0.32 -27.34
C ARG A 130 -7.08 -0.01 -28.35
N THR A 131 -6.90 0.99 -29.18
CA THR A 131 -7.87 1.46 -30.18
C THR A 131 -7.52 1.06 -31.61
N SER A 132 -6.23 0.91 -31.91
CA SER A 132 -5.72 0.51 -33.22
C SER A 132 -4.41 -0.26 -33.08
N LEU A 133 -4.29 -1.40 -33.71
CA LEU A 133 -3.07 -2.19 -33.83
C LEU A 133 -2.64 -2.22 -35.27
N GLN A 134 -1.45 -1.68 -35.59
CA GLN A 134 -0.92 -1.58 -36.93
C GLN A 134 -1.91 -0.90 -37.92
N GLY A 135 -2.65 0.10 -37.43
CA GLY A 135 -3.67 0.81 -38.24
C GLY A 135 -5.04 0.09 -38.30
N SER A 136 -5.17 -1.11 -37.73
CA SER A 136 -6.43 -1.88 -37.76
C SER A 136 -7.17 -1.82 -36.45
N THR A 137 -8.41 -1.34 -36.41
CA THR A 137 -9.30 -1.36 -35.26
C THR A 137 -9.80 -2.77 -34.98
N ALA A 138 -10.03 -3.60 -35.99
CA ALA A 138 -10.42 -4.99 -35.83
C ALA A 138 -9.33 -5.82 -35.12
N ALA A 139 -8.05 -5.57 -35.46
CA ALA A 139 -6.93 -6.22 -34.77
C ALA A 139 -6.82 -5.77 -33.30
N ALA A 140 -7.06 -4.50 -33.00
CA ALA A 140 -7.11 -4.01 -31.62
C ALA A 140 -8.25 -4.65 -30.81
N THR A 141 -9.45 -4.78 -31.41
CA THR A 141 -10.60 -5.46 -30.78
C THR A 141 -10.29 -6.93 -30.48
N LEU A 142 -9.66 -7.62 -31.42
CA LEU A 142 -9.22 -9.01 -31.22
C LEU A 142 -8.18 -9.12 -30.10
N LEU A 143 -7.19 -8.23 -30.08
CA LEU A 143 -6.19 -8.18 -29.01
C LEU A 143 -6.85 -7.97 -27.63
N ARG A 144 -7.77 -7.00 -27.52
CA ARG A 144 -8.55 -6.79 -26.27
C ARG A 144 -9.27 -8.06 -25.83
N SER A 145 -9.93 -8.73 -26.75
CA SER A 145 -10.61 -10.00 -26.48
C SER A 145 -9.64 -11.08 -25.97
N LEU A 146 -8.49 -11.24 -26.61
CA LEU A 146 -7.48 -12.22 -26.22
C LEU A 146 -6.92 -11.98 -24.80
N ILE A 147 -6.65 -10.73 -24.45
CA ILE A 147 -6.07 -10.40 -23.13
C ILE A 147 -7.08 -10.30 -21.99
N SER A 148 -8.39 -10.26 -22.29
CA SER A 148 -9.44 -10.09 -21.28
C SER A 148 -10.36 -11.32 -21.11
N ASN A 149 -10.28 -12.30 -22.00
CA ASN A 149 -11.11 -13.51 -21.89
C ASN A 149 -10.44 -14.55 -20.97
N PRO A 150 -11.20 -15.08 -20.00
CA PRO A 150 -10.71 -16.15 -19.14
C PRO A 150 -10.49 -17.44 -19.95
N VAL A 151 -9.48 -18.19 -19.58
CA VAL A 151 -9.16 -19.52 -20.11
C VAL A 151 -9.11 -20.54 -18.98
N ASN A 152 -9.00 -21.84 -19.29
CA ASN A 152 -9.06 -22.90 -18.29
C ASN A 152 -7.78 -23.05 -17.41
N HIS A 153 -6.84 -22.11 -17.48
CA HIS A 153 -5.62 -22.12 -16.66
C HIS A 153 -5.68 -21.00 -15.61
N MET A 154 -5.40 -21.33 -14.35
CA MET A 154 -5.54 -20.41 -13.22
C MET A 154 -4.75 -19.10 -13.41
N LEU A 155 -3.48 -19.18 -13.82
CA LEU A 155 -2.64 -17.99 -14.02
C LEU A 155 -3.08 -17.14 -15.20
N GLU A 156 -3.52 -17.78 -16.28
CA GLU A 156 -4.02 -17.06 -17.47
C GLU A 156 -5.37 -16.40 -17.17
N THR A 157 -6.24 -17.05 -16.40
CA THR A 157 -7.49 -16.46 -15.92
C THR A 157 -7.22 -15.23 -15.06
N GLU A 158 -6.27 -15.30 -14.14
CA GLU A 158 -5.92 -14.15 -13.30
C GLU A 158 -5.28 -13.02 -14.11
N HIS A 159 -4.42 -13.34 -15.08
CA HIS A 159 -3.87 -12.37 -16.02
C HIS A 159 -4.99 -11.67 -16.83
N ALA A 160 -5.97 -12.44 -17.32
CA ALA A 160 -7.10 -11.88 -18.05
C ALA A 160 -7.96 -10.92 -17.19
N LYS A 161 -8.18 -11.25 -15.90
CA LYS A 161 -8.85 -10.34 -14.94
C LYS A 161 -8.09 -9.04 -14.73
N VAL A 162 -6.76 -9.13 -14.57
CA VAL A 162 -5.89 -7.95 -14.43
C VAL A 162 -5.93 -7.09 -15.69
N GLY A 163 -5.80 -7.70 -16.86
CA GLY A 163 -5.87 -7.04 -18.16
C GLY A 163 -7.21 -6.35 -18.39
N LYS A 164 -8.32 -7.07 -18.14
CA LYS A 164 -9.68 -6.51 -18.25
C LYS A 164 -9.85 -5.29 -17.33
N ARG A 165 -9.46 -5.39 -16.06
CA ARG A 165 -9.57 -4.29 -15.10
C ARG A 165 -8.77 -3.07 -15.54
N ALA A 166 -7.55 -3.26 -16.06
CA ALA A 166 -6.72 -2.17 -16.56
C ALA A 166 -7.39 -1.46 -17.75
N LEU A 167 -8.01 -2.21 -18.67
CA LEU A 167 -8.76 -1.67 -19.82
C LEU A 167 -10.00 -0.90 -19.36
N ASP A 168 -10.81 -1.50 -18.48
CA ASP A 168 -12.05 -0.90 -17.97
C ASP A 168 -11.77 0.43 -17.21
N LEU A 169 -10.68 0.49 -16.45
CA LEU A 169 -10.29 1.69 -15.69
C LEU A 169 -9.61 2.77 -16.54
N PHE A 170 -9.04 2.39 -17.68
CA PHE A 170 -8.48 3.37 -18.60
C PHE A 170 -9.58 4.05 -19.44
N ASP A 171 -10.69 3.36 -19.66
CA ASP A 171 -11.81 3.87 -20.47
C ASP A 171 -12.79 4.74 -19.62
N LEU A 172 -12.55 4.89 -18.28
CA LEU A 172 -13.26 5.80 -17.38
C LEU A 172 -12.73 7.23 -17.46
#